data_0cde92c963f47b7b778909810fa8d823
#
_entry.id   0cde92c963f47b7b778909810fa8d823
#
_cell.length_a   1.000
_cell.length_b   1.000
_cell.length_c   1.000
_cell.angle_alpha   90.00
_cell.angle_beta   90.00
_cell.angle_gamma   90.00
#
_symmetry.space_group_name_H-M   'P 1'
#
loop_
_entity.id
_entity.type
_entity.pdbx_description
1 polymer ?
#
loop_
_entity_poly.entity_id
_entity_poly.type
_entity_poly.pdbx_seq_one_letter_code
_entity_poly.pdbx_strand_id
1 'polypeptide(L)'
;MAKILVLYYSMYGHIETMAGHVAEGARSVSGAEVTLKRVPETIPEEQARQFGVKLDQAAPVATPAELADYDAILFGSPTRFGNMTGQMRSFLDQTGGLWAKGALNGKLASVFTSTGVGGGQETTIISFWHTLAHHGMLIVPLGYGDVAGQMLSDISEVIGGSPYGAATLAGGDGSRQVSEKEAAMARYQGRRVAEFAVRLAG
;
A
#
# COMPACT_ATOMS: atom_id res chain seq x y z
N MET A 1 5.02 0.70 21.89
CA MET A 1 4.35 -0.02 20.77
C MET A 1 4.48 0.85 19.53
N ALA A 2 4.86 0.27 18.41
CA ALA A 2 4.97 0.98 17.14
C ALA A 2 3.58 1.13 16.49
N LYS A 3 3.21 2.35 16.11
CA LYS A 3 1.96 2.67 15.44
C LYS A 3 2.13 2.55 13.93
N ILE A 4 1.36 1.69 13.29
CA ILE A 4 1.46 1.38 11.88
C ILE A 4 0.14 1.70 11.18
N LEU A 5 0.20 2.48 10.12
CA LEU A 5 -0.93 2.75 9.25
C LEU A 5 -0.81 1.93 7.95
N VAL A 6 -1.86 1.22 7.59
CA VAL A 6 -2.07 0.73 6.23
C VAL A 6 -3.07 1.66 5.58
N LEU A 7 -2.59 2.50 4.67
CA LEU A 7 -3.38 3.52 3.97
C LEU A 7 -3.54 3.14 2.50
N TYR A 8 -4.77 3.06 2.02
CA TYR A 8 -4.99 2.63 0.66
C TYR A 8 -6.08 3.43 -0.07
N TYR A 9 -6.03 3.38 -1.39
CA TYR A 9 -7.15 3.64 -2.28
C TYR A 9 -7.47 2.36 -3.06
N SER A 10 -8.74 2.01 -3.14
CA SER A 10 -9.21 0.86 -3.93
C SER A 10 -10.43 1.23 -4.74
N MET A 11 -10.33 1.14 -6.07
CA MET A 11 -11.46 1.44 -6.96
C MET A 11 -12.42 0.25 -7.08
N TYR A 12 -11.88 -0.97 -7.23
CA TYR A 12 -12.66 -2.18 -7.52
C TYR A 12 -12.51 -3.30 -6.48
N GLY A 13 -11.84 -3.04 -5.35
CA GLY A 13 -11.71 -3.99 -4.23
C GLY A 13 -10.35 -4.69 -4.13
N HIS A 14 -9.57 -4.82 -5.20
CA HIS A 14 -8.29 -5.56 -5.18
C HIS A 14 -7.29 -5.00 -4.16
N ILE A 15 -7.11 -3.67 -4.13
CA ILE A 15 -6.21 -3.05 -3.15
C ILE A 15 -6.79 -3.12 -1.74
N GLU A 16 -8.10 -3.04 -1.56
CA GLU A 16 -8.75 -3.26 -0.26
C GLU A 16 -8.42 -4.65 0.30
N THR A 17 -8.51 -5.69 -0.55
CA THR A 17 -8.14 -7.06 -0.19
C THR A 17 -6.65 -7.16 0.16
N MET A 18 -5.78 -6.61 -0.68
CA MET A 18 -4.33 -6.56 -0.41
C MET A 18 -4.02 -5.84 0.89
N ALA A 19 -4.67 -4.70 1.16
CA ALA A 19 -4.50 -3.92 2.38
C ALA A 19 -4.91 -4.71 3.63
N GLY A 20 -5.96 -5.54 3.53
CA GLY A 20 -6.35 -6.49 4.56
C GLY A 20 -5.23 -7.47 4.91
N HIS A 21 -4.60 -8.09 3.89
CA HIS A 21 -3.48 -9.02 4.09
C HIS A 21 -2.22 -8.32 4.61
N VAL A 22 -1.91 -7.13 4.13
CA VAL A 22 -0.82 -6.31 4.68
C VAL A 22 -1.04 -6.03 6.16
N ALA A 23 -2.25 -5.60 6.54
CA ALA A 23 -2.60 -5.33 7.93
C ALA A 23 -2.56 -6.60 8.81
N GLU A 24 -3.01 -7.75 8.28
CA GLU A 24 -2.91 -9.05 8.94
C GLU A 24 -1.45 -9.40 9.26
N GLY A 25 -0.56 -9.28 8.27
CA GLY A 25 0.87 -9.51 8.45
C GLY A 25 1.50 -8.57 9.47
N ALA A 26 1.16 -7.29 9.45
CA ALA A 26 1.66 -6.33 10.42
C ALA A 26 1.16 -6.62 11.85
N ARG A 27 -0.10 -7.02 12.02
CA ARG A 27 -0.68 -7.40 13.32
C ARG A 27 -0.08 -8.67 13.93
N SER A 28 0.57 -9.51 13.13
CA SER A 28 1.24 -10.71 13.63
C SER A 28 2.50 -10.42 14.46
N VAL A 29 2.99 -9.16 14.44
CA VAL A 29 4.19 -8.75 15.15
C VAL A 29 3.83 -8.18 16.52
N SER A 30 4.37 -8.79 17.57
CA SER A 30 4.19 -8.30 18.94
C SER A 30 4.78 -6.89 19.09
N GLY A 31 4.04 -5.99 19.71
CA GLY A 31 4.45 -4.59 19.88
C GLY A 31 4.02 -3.67 18.73
N ALA A 32 3.33 -4.19 17.70
CA ALA A 32 2.73 -3.39 16.64
C ALA A 32 1.25 -3.07 16.91
N GLU A 33 0.87 -1.80 16.78
CA GLU A 33 -0.51 -1.31 16.78
C GLU A 33 -0.87 -0.92 15.34
N VAL A 34 -1.84 -1.63 14.72
CA VAL A 34 -2.10 -1.50 13.28
C VAL A 34 -3.48 -0.92 13.02
N THR A 35 -3.49 0.21 12.33
CA THR A 35 -4.70 0.89 11.84
C THR A 35 -4.80 0.70 10.32
N LEU A 36 -6.01 0.39 9.83
CA LEU A 36 -6.33 0.28 8.41
C LEU A 36 -7.27 1.42 8.03
N LYS A 37 -6.89 2.24 7.06
CA LYS A 37 -7.68 3.37 6.56
C LYS A 37 -7.58 3.50 5.04
N ARG A 38 -8.55 4.22 4.46
CA ARG A 38 -8.58 4.53 3.03
C ARG A 38 -8.52 6.02 2.79
N VAL A 39 -7.99 6.43 1.64
CA VAL A 39 -8.10 7.82 1.19
C VAL A 39 -9.51 8.07 0.64
N PRO A 40 -10.01 9.32 0.69
CA PRO A 40 -11.33 9.64 0.19
C PRO A 40 -11.42 9.46 -1.34
N GLU A 41 -12.62 9.15 -1.82
CA GLU A 41 -12.95 9.26 -3.25
C GLU A 41 -13.05 10.74 -3.64
N THR A 42 -12.57 11.07 -4.82
CA THR A 42 -12.60 12.43 -5.38
C THR A 42 -13.59 12.59 -6.54
N ILE A 43 -14.10 11.46 -7.06
CA ILE A 43 -15.13 11.44 -8.10
C ILE A 43 -16.49 11.61 -7.44
N PRO A 44 -17.40 12.44 -8.00
CA PRO A 44 -18.78 12.55 -7.51
C PRO A 44 -19.46 11.17 -7.43
N GLU A 45 -20.24 10.94 -6.37
CA GLU A 45 -20.80 9.62 -6.07
C GLU A 45 -21.58 9.00 -7.24
N GLU A 46 -22.39 9.80 -7.92
CA GLU A 46 -23.16 9.34 -9.09
C GLU A 46 -22.24 8.83 -10.20
N GLN A 47 -21.18 9.57 -10.51
CA GLN A 47 -20.20 9.19 -11.52
C GLN A 47 -19.38 7.98 -11.07
N ALA A 48 -19.02 7.90 -9.80
CA ALA A 48 -18.32 6.76 -9.23
C ALA A 48 -19.14 5.47 -9.38
N ARG A 49 -20.45 5.53 -9.11
CA ARG A 49 -21.37 4.41 -9.33
C ARG A 49 -21.44 3.98 -10.79
N GLN A 50 -21.50 4.94 -11.72
CA GLN A 50 -21.49 4.66 -13.17
C GLN A 50 -20.20 3.94 -13.62
N PHE A 51 -19.06 4.26 -12.99
CA PHE A 51 -17.78 3.62 -13.26
C PHE A 51 -17.58 2.29 -12.49
N GLY A 52 -18.57 1.84 -11.73
CA GLY A 52 -18.47 0.62 -10.94
C GLY A 52 -17.50 0.71 -9.76
N VAL A 53 -17.26 1.91 -9.24
CA VAL A 53 -16.40 2.10 -8.07
C VAL A 53 -17.04 1.46 -6.84
N LYS A 54 -16.27 0.63 -6.12
CA LYS A 54 -16.69 0.05 -4.85
C LYS A 54 -16.65 1.13 -3.76
N LEU A 55 -17.77 1.78 -3.50
CA LEU A 55 -17.90 2.84 -2.49
C LEU A 55 -18.06 2.27 -1.08
N ASP A 56 -18.68 1.09 -0.96
CA ASP A 56 -18.89 0.40 0.33
C ASP A 56 -17.63 -0.36 0.74
N GLN A 57 -16.77 0.31 1.48
CA GLN A 57 -15.53 -0.22 2.03
C GLN A 57 -15.50 0.06 3.54
N ALA A 58 -15.23 -0.99 4.35
CA ALA A 58 -15.32 -0.93 5.80
C ALA A 58 -14.29 0.00 6.48
N ALA A 59 -13.12 0.20 5.84
CA ALA A 59 -12.07 1.03 6.42
C ALA A 59 -12.50 2.51 6.49
N PRO A 60 -12.30 3.21 7.63
CA PRO A 60 -12.59 4.63 7.75
C PRO A 60 -11.70 5.46 6.84
N VAL A 61 -12.20 6.64 6.46
CA VAL A 61 -11.45 7.59 5.64
C VAL A 61 -10.37 8.26 6.49
N ALA A 62 -9.17 8.35 5.94
CA ALA A 62 -8.04 9.05 6.56
C ALA A 62 -8.07 10.55 6.29
N THR A 63 -7.39 11.30 7.15
CA THR A 63 -7.05 12.71 6.92
C THR A 63 -5.53 12.84 6.70
N PRO A 64 -5.05 13.80 5.87
CA PRO A 64 -3.61 13.97 5.66
C PRO A 64 -2.84 14.28 6.95
N ALA A 65 -3.43 15.01 7.88
CA ALA A 65 -2.77 15.42 9.11
C ALA A 65 -2.40 14.24 10.04
N GLU A 66 -3.22 13.19 10.07
CA GLU A 66 -2.99 12.05 10.97
C GLU A 66 -1.79 11.17 10.57
N LEU A 67 -1.22 11.34 9.36
CA LEU A 67 -0.01 10.61 8.97
C LEU A 67 1.14 10.83 9.96
N ALA A 68 1.18 11.99 10.61
CA ALA A 68 2.19 12.31 11.62
C ALA A 68 2.12 11.43 12.88
N ASP A 69 0.97 10.79 13.15
CA ASP A 69 0.73 10.02 14.39
C ASP A 69 1.28 8.58 14.31
N TYR A 70 1.78 8.16 13.15
CA TYR A 70 2.26 6.80 12.91
C TYR A 70 3.78 6.75 12.76
N ASP A 71 4.38 5.63 13.16
CA ASP A 71 5.82 5.36 13.02
C ASP A 71 6.16 4.74 11.65
N ALA A 72 5.20 4.04 11.08
CA ALA A 72 5.32 3.42 9.76
C ALA A 72 4.00 3.52 8.99
N ILE A 73 4.11 3.70 7.66
CA ILE A 73 2.94 3.78 6.78
C ILE A 73 3.16 2.88 5.56
N LEU A 74 2.21 1.95 5.33
CA LEU A 74 2.18 1.14 4.10
C LEU A 74 1.09 1.70 3.19
N PHE A 75 1.50 2.17 2.01
CA PHE A 75 0.63 2.81 1.04
C PHE A 75 0.18 1.83 -0.04
N GLY A 76 -1.12 1.73 -0.29
CA GLY A 76 -1.72 0.91 -1.34
C GLY A 76 -2.46 1.74 -2.39
N SER A 77 -2.10 1.58 -3.65
CA SER A 77 -2.79 2.22 -4.77
C SER A 77 -2.75 1.34 -6.01
N PRO A 78 -3.87 1.19 -6.75
CA PRO A 78 -3.80 0.56 -8.05
C PRO A 78 -3.01 1.45 -9.01
N THR A 79 -2.45 0.85 -10.06
CA THR A 79 -1.74 1.59 -11.11
C THR A 79 -2.70 2.48 -11.91
N ARG A 80 -2.25 3.66 -12.24
CA ARG A 80 -2.78 4.49 -13.32
C ARG A 80 -1.61 4.95 -14.18
N PHE A 81 -1.46 4.30 -15.35
CA PHE A 81 -0.37 4.60 -16.29
C PHE A 81 1.02 4.54 -15.64
N GLY A 82 1.27 3.55 -14.77
CA GLY A 82 2.55 3.40 -14.07
C GLY A 82 2.75 4.32 -12.87
N ASN A 83 1.70 4.99 -12.40
CA ASN A 83 1.69 5.88 -11.23
C ASN A 83 0.55 5.51 -10.27
N MET A 84 0.54 6.12 -9.07
CA MET A 84 -0.59 6.07 -8.16
C MET A 84 -1.85 6.73 -8.78
N THR A 85 -3.00 6.39 -8.23
CA THR A 85 -4.27 7.04 -8.63
C THR A 85 -4.30 8.52 -8.28
N GLY A 86 -5.14 9.28 -9.01
CA GLY A 86 -5.40 10.69 -8.72
C GLY A 86 -5.90 10.93 -7.29
N GLN A 87 -6.71 10.02 -6.74
CA GLN A 87 -7.20 10.08 -5.36
C GLN A 87 -6.06 10.04 -4.34
N MET A 88 -5.16 9.07 -4.48
CA MET A 88 -3.98 8.96 -3.62
C MET A 88 -3.04 10.15 -3.81
N ARG A 89 -2.83 10.60 -5.05
CA ARG A 89 -2.02 11.78 -5.35
C ARG A 89 -2.60 13.03 -4.70
N SER A 90 -3.90 13.29 -4.88
CA SER A 90 -4.61 14.43 -4.28
C SER A 90 -4.54 14.42 -2.75
N PHE A 91 -4.61 13.23 -2.13
CA PHE A 91 -4.44 13.09 -0.69
C PHE A 91 -3.01 13.49 -0.25
N LEU A 92 -1.98 12.99 -0.94
CA LEU A 92 -0.58 13.30 -0.63
C LEU A 92 -0.21 14.76 -0.94
N ASP A 93 -0.83 15.38 -1.94
CA ASP A 93 -0.61 16.82 -2.24
C ASP A 93 -1.05 17.73 -1.08
N GLN A 94 -1.96 17.26 -0.23
CA GLN A 94 -2.40 18.00 0.95
C GLN A 94 -1.44 17.88 2.15
N THR A 95 -0.35 17.10 2.03
CA THR A 95 0.63 16.91 3.11
C THR A 95 1.73 17.98 3.16
N GLY A 96 1.62 19.06 2.38
CA GLY A 96 2.61 20.15 2.36
C GLY A 96 2.93 20.74 3.73
N GLY A 97 1.91 20.86 4.61
CA GLY A 97 2.11 21.34 5.99
C GLY A 97 2.91 20.35 6.87
N LEU A 98 2.79 19.04 6.62
CA LEU A 98 3.61 18.02 7.28
C LEU A 98 5.04 18.06 6.77
N TRP A 99 5.21 18.20 5.47
CA TRP A 99 6.53 18.35 4.85
C TRP A 99 7.30 19.55 5.40
N ALA A 100 6.68 20.71 5.48
CA ALA A 100 7.29 21.93 6.00
C ALA A 100 7.77 21.80 7.45
N LYS A 101 7.13 20.92 8.24
CA LYS A 101 7.49 20.62 9.65
C LYS A 101 8.44 19.43 9.80
N GLY A 102 8.78 18.73 8.70
CA GLY A 102 9.54 17.48 8.75
C GLY A 102 8.81 16.35 9.51
N ALA A 103 7.46 16.40 9.58
CA ALA A 103 6.67 15.53 10.45
C ALA A 103 6.73 14.03 10.07
N LEU A 104 7.10 13.72 8.82
CA LEU A 104 7.26 12.34 8.35
C LEU A 104 8.74 11.92 8.22
N ASN A 105 9.68 12.81 8.54
CA ASN A 105 11.11 12.52 8.43
C ASN A 105 11.52 11.36 9.34
N GLY A 106 12.21 10.37 8.76
CA GLY A 106 12.68 9.18 9.48
C GLY A 106 11.61 8.10 9.73
N LYS A 107 10.33 8.36 9.43
CA LYS A 107 9.29 7.33 9.52
C LYS A 107 9.43 6.31 8.40
N LEU A 108 9.02 5.06 8.67
CA LEU A 108 9.08 4.00 7.68
C LEU A 108 7.94 4.13 6.66
N ALA A 109 8.25 3.80 5.40
CA ALA A 109 7.25 3.74 4.32
C ALA A 109 7.44 2.48 3.48
N SER A 110 6.35 1.89 3.04
CA SER A 110 6.34 0.79 2.09
C SER A 110 5.17 0.97 1.11
N VAL A 111 5.23 0.34 -0.06
CA VAL A 111 4.20 0.52 -1.10
C VAL A 111 3.79 -0.84 -1.66
N PHE A 112 2.50 -1.02 -1.87
CA PHE A 112 1.93 -2.17 -2.58
C PHE A 112 0.92 -1.70 -3.64
N THR A 113 0.70 -2.51 -4.67
CA THR A 113 -0.10 -2.07 -5.82
C THR A 113 -0.98 -3.17 -6.41
N SER A 114 -1.78 -2.82 -7.41
CA SER A 114 -2.47 -3.74 -8.30
C SER A 114 -2.41 -3.25 -9.74
N THR A 115 -2.36 -4.19 -10.68
CA THR A 115 -2.41 -3.91 -12.11
C THR A 115 -3.37 -4.89 -12.80
N GLY A 116 -3.82 -4.58 -14.00
CA GLY A 116 -4.62 -5.51 -14.78
C GLY A 116 -3.80 -6.74 -15.18
N VAL A 117 -2.69 -6.52 -15.86
CA VAL A 117 -1.90 -7.58 -16.53
C VAL A 117 -0.39 -7.49 -16.26
N GLY A 118 0.02 -6.90 -15.15
CA GLY A 118 1.41 -6.79 -14.71
C GLY A 118 2.13 -5.52 -15.15
N GLY A 119 1.70 -4.88 -16.23
CA GLY A 119 2.31 -3.62 -16.69
C GLY A 119 2.13 -2.49 -15.69
N GLY A 120 3.22 -1.82 -15.32
CA GLY A 120 3.21 -0.65 -14.44
C GLY A 120 3.28 -0.96 -12.94
N GLN A 121 3.36 -2.23 -12.51
CA GLN A 121 3.46 -2.52 -11.07
C GLN A 121 4.73 -1.91 -10.45
N GLU A 122 5.90 -2.11 -11.06
CA GLU A 122 7.16 -1.58 -10.55
C GLU A 122 7.23 -0.05 -10.64
N THR A 123 6.84 0.51 -11.80
CA THR A 123 6.88 1.96 -12.00
C THR A 123 5.94 2.69 -11.06
N THR A 124 4.76 2.13 -10.76
CA THR A 124 3.84 2.68 -9.76
C THR A 124 4.51 2.76 -8.39
N ILE A 125 5.15 1.69 -7.94
CA ILE A 125 5.82 1.64 -6.64
C ILE A 125 6.99 2.63 -6.61
N ILE A 126 7.85 2.62 -7.63
CA ILE A 126 9.03 3.48 -7.69
C ILE A 126 8.63 4.97 -7.79
N SER A 127 7.61 5.30 -8.58
CA SER A 127 7.11 6.69 -8.66
C SER A 127 6.55 7.18 -7.32
N PHE A 128 5.96 6.28 -6.53
CA PHE A 128 5.51 6.58 -5.18
C PHE A 128 6.68 6.93 -4.26
N TRP A 129 7.80 6.21 -4.37
CA TRP A 129 8.99 6.43 -3.57
C TRP A 129 9.55 7.85 -3.70
N HIS A 130 9.41 8.50 -4.86
CA HIS A 130 9.83 9.89 -5.04
C HIS A 130 9.11 10.80 -4.04
N THR A 131 7.79 10.66 -3.90
CA THR A 131 7.01 11.46 -2.93
C THR A 131 7.43 11.16 -1.49
N LEU A 132 7.64 9.89 -1.15
CA LEU A 132 8.05 9.46 0.20
C LEU A 132 9.46 9.96 0.54
N ALA A 133 10.40 9.94 -0.43
CA ALA A 133 11.74 10.47 -0.25
C ALA A 133 11.73 11.99 -0.02
N HIS A 134 10.85 12.75 -0.70
CA HIS A 134 10.68 14.17 -0.43
C HIS A 134 10.18 14.47 0.99
N HIS A 135 9.44 13.55 1.61
CA HIS A 135 9.07 13.61 3.01
C HIS A 135 10.17 13.15 3.99
N GLY A 136 11.31 12.65 3.47
CA GLY A 136 12.40 12.11 4.30
C GLY A 136 12.07 10.75 4.92
N MET A 137 11.09 10.02 4.37
CA MET A 137 10.73 8.70 4.88
C MET A 137 11.75 7.64 4.48
N LEU A 138 11.93 6.63 5.33
CA LEU A 138 12.77 5.47 5.09
C LEU A 138 11.98 4.39 4.35
N ILE A 139 12.38 4.09 3.13
CA ILE A 139 11.66 3.14 2.27
C ILE A 139 12.04 1.71 2.63
N VAL A 140 11.06 0.89 2.96
CA VAL A 140 11.20 -0.55 3.23
C VAL A 140 10.60 -1.33 2.05
N PRO A 141 11.43 -1.87 1.14
CA PRO A 141 10.95 -2.67 0.02
C PRO A 141 10.57 -4.09 0.46
N LEU A 142 9.87 -4.82 -0.42
CA LEU A 142 9.57 -6.24 -0.22
C LEU A 142 10.85 -7.07 -0.16
N GLY A 143 11.78 -6.86 -1.10
CA GLY A 143 13.02 -7.62 -1.23
C GLY A 143 12.79 -9.02 -1.81
N TYR A 144 13.84 -9.84 -1.79
CA TYR A 144 13.83 -11.25 -2.21
C TYR A 144 14.06 -12.21 -1.04
N GLY A 145 14.06 -11.72 0.20
CA GLY A 145 14.28 -12.55 1.38
C GLY A 145 13.10 -13.49 1.68
N ASP A 146 13.36 -14.59 2.33
CA ASP A 146 12.36 -15.56 2.84
C ASP A 146 11.30 -15.95 1.78
N VAL A 147 10.04 -15.87 2.19
CA VAL A 147 8.86 -16.26 1.41
C VAL A 147 8.75 -15.49 0.09
N ALA A 148 9.11 -14.20 0.08
CA ALA A 148 8.99 -13.38 -1.13
C ALA A 148 9.92 -13.85 -2.24
N GLY A 149 11.14 -14.26 -1.92
CA GLY A 149 12.10 -14.79 -2.89
C GLY A 149 11.62 -16.10 -3.52
N GLN A 150 11.06 -17.01 -2.72
CA GLN A 150 10.51 -18.27 -3.21
C GLN A 150 9.32 -18.07 -4.15
N MET A 151 8.40 -17.15 -3.81
CA MET A 151 7.23 -16.87 -4.63
C MET A 151 7.59 -16.19 -5.94
N LEU A 152 8.48 -15.20 -5.92
CA LEU A 152 8.91 -14.47 -7.11
C LEU A 152 9.80 -15.31 -8.06
N SER A 153 10.41 -16.38 -7.58
CA SER A 153 11.20 -17.30 -8.41
C SER A 153 10.38 -18.42 -9.08
N ASP A 154 9.14 -18.63 -8.66
CA ASP A 154 8.25 -19.62 -9.27
C ASP A 154 7.60 -19.06 -10.53
N ILE A 155 8.13 -19.46 -11.69
CA ILE A 155 7.64 -19.05 -13.01
C ILE A 155 6.49 -19.92 -13.55
N SER A 156 6.03 -20.91 -12.77
CA SER A 156 4.93 -21.80 -13.18
C SER A 156 3.56 -21.11 -13.11
N GLU A 157 3.45 -20.03 -12.35
CA GLU A 157 2.24 -19.23 -12.18
C GLU A 157 2.53 -17.75 -12.42
N VAL A 158 1.64 -17.08 -13.15
CA VAL A 158 1.71 -15.62 -13.35
C VAL A 158 1.08 -14.93 -12.16
N ILE A 159 1.90 -14.26 -11.36
CA ILE A 159 1.50 -13.51 -10.16
C ILE A 159 2.00 -12.08 -10.23
N GLY A 160 1.36 -11.18 -9.47
CA GLY A 160 1.88 -9.85 -9.20
C GLY A 160 3.00 -9.89 -8.16
N GLY A 161 3.71 -8.77 -8.05
CA GLY A 161 4.79 -8.59 -7.08
C GLY A 161 6.15 -8.39 -7.72
N SER A 162 7.01 -7.74 -6.97
CA SER A 162 8.39 -7.45 -7.34
C SER A 162 9.21 -7.19 -6.08
N PRO A 163 10.55 -7.11 -6.14
CA PRO A 163 11.33 -6.78 -4.94
C PRO A 163 11.02 -5.39 -4.37
N TYR A 164 10.35 -4.53 -5.13
CA TYR A 164 9.97 -3.19 -4.68
C TYR A 164 8.74 -3.20 -3.76
N GLY A 165 7.78 -4.12 -4.03
CA GLY A 165 6.57 -4.26 -3.21
C GLY A 165 5.64 -5.36 -3.69
N ALA A 166 4.75 -5.81 -2.81
CA ALA A 166 3.70 -6.75 -3.16
C ALA A 166 2.73 -6.15 -4.18
N ALA A 167 2.25 -6.98 -5.09
CA ALA A 167 1.24 -6.57 -6.05
C ALA A 167 0.29 -7.73 -6.34
N THR A 168 -0.89 -7.38 -6.90
CA THR A 168 -1.84 -8.36 -7.44
C THR A 168 -2.19 -8.05 -8.88
N LEU A 169 -2.47 -9.07 -9.65
CA LEU A 169 -2.99 -8.98 -11.01
C LEU A 169 -4.51 -9.13 -10.98
N ALA A 170 -5.21 -8.13 -11.47
CA ALA A 170 -6.69 -8.14 -11.48
C ALA A 170 -7.30 -8.83 -12.70
N GLY A 171 -6.49 -9.10 -13.72
CA GLY A 171 -6.98 -9.46 -15.06
C GLY A 171 -7.35 -8.22 -15.89
N GLY A 172 -7.47 -8.37 -17.19
CA GLY A 172 -7.83 -7.26 -18.09
C GLY A 172 -9.25 -6.73 -17.86
N ASP A 173 -10.12 -7.58 -17.35
CA ASP A 173 -11.53 -7.29 -17.02
C ASP A 173 -11.78 -7.05 -15.51
N GLY A 174 -10.74 -7.17 -14.67
CA GLY A 174 -10.83 -7.01 -13.23
C GLY A 174 -11.47 -8.19 -12.49
N SER A 175 -11.70 -9.33 -13.14
CA SER A 175 -12.38 -10.48 -12.53
C SER A 175 -11.48 -11.36 -11.65
N ARG A 176 -10.15 -11.34 -11.88
CA ARG A 176 -9.21 -12.15 -11.12
C ARG A 176 -9.04 -11.61 -9.70
N GLN A 177 -9.28 -12.46 -8.74
CA GLN A 177 -9.08 -12.13 -7.33
C GLN A 177 -7.62 -12.29 -6.91
N VAL A 178 -7.27 -11.69 -5.77
CA VAL A 178 -5.94 -11.84 -5.16
C VAL A 178 -5.65 -13.32 -4.92
N SER A 179 -4.55 -13.83 -5.46
CA SER A 179 -4.14 -15.22 -5.24
C SER A 179 -3.52 -15.41 -3.87
N GLU A 180 -3.44 -16.69 -3.39
CA GLU A 180 -2.83 -16.97 -2.09
C GLU A 180 -1.34 -16.58 -2.05
N LYS A 181 -0.62 -16.71 -3.17
CA LYS A 181 0.78 -16.27 -3.25
C LYS A 181 0.91 -14.74 -3.13
N GLU A 182 0.03 -13.99 -3.80
CA GLU A 182 -0.01 -12.53 -3.70
C GLU A 182 -0.41 -12.06 -2.30
N ALA A 183 -1.38 -12.74 -1.68
CA ALA A 183 -1.79 -12.52 -0.29
C ALA A 183 -0.65 -12.81 0.70
N ALA A 184 0.09 -13.89 0.50
CA ALA A 184 1.23 -14.24 1.34
C ALA A 184 2.37 -13.22 1.23
N MET A 185 2.65 -12.69 0.03
CA MET A 185 3.61 -11.58 -0.15
C MET A 185 3.15 -10.31 0.55
N ALA A 186 1.85 -10.00 0.50
CA ALA A 186 1.27 -8.85 1.18
C ALA A 186 1.41 -8.99 2.71
N ARG A 187 1.10 -10.17 3.27
CA ARG A 187 1.33 -10.48 4.70
C ARG A 187 2.81 -10.36 5.08
N TYR A 188 3.70 -10.90 4.25
CA TYR A 188 5.14 -10.80 4.49
C TYR A 188 5.61 -9.34 4.51
N GLN A 189 5.17 -8.50 3.56
CA GLN A 189 5.51 -7.08 3.52
C GLN A 189 5.02 -6.35 4.78
N GLY A 190 3.78 -6.59 5.20
CA GLY A 190 3.22 -6.01 6.41
C GLY A 190 4.01 -6.39 7.67
N ARG A 191 4.31 -7.69 7.83
CA ARG A 191 5.14 -8.22 8.93
C ARG A 191 6.53 -7.58 8.93
N ARG A 192 7.21 -7.55 7.79
CA ARG A 192 8.56 -6.98 7.65
C ARG A 192 8.62 -5.51 8.09
N VAL A 193 7.68 -4.69 7.64
CA VAL A 193 7.62 -3.27 8.04
C VAL A 193 7.35 -3.14 9.54
N ALA A 194 6.45 -3.93 10.09
CA ALA A 194 6.15 -3.92 11.51
C ALA A 194 7.35 -4.34 12.38
N GLU A 195 8.11 -5.35 11.96
CA GLU A 195 9.35 -5.76 12.65
C GLU A 195 10.38 -4.62 12.71
N PHE A 196 10.57 -3.90 11.60
CA PHE A 196 11.45 -2.72 11.59
C PHE A 196 10.89 -1.59 12.46
N ALA A 197 9.60 -1.31 12.39
CA ALA A 197 8.97 -0.26 13.17
C ALA A 197 9.12 -0.52 14.69
N VAL A 198 8.88 -1.75 15.12
CA VAL A 198 9.06 -2.13 16.53
C VAL A 198 10.52 -2.01 16.98
N ARG A 199 11.49 -2.43 16.16
CA ARG A 199 12.92 -2.29 16.47
C ARG A 199 13.37 -0.84 16.59
N LEU A 200 12.80 0.07 15.79
CA LEU A 200 13.17 1.49 15.82
C LEU A 200 12.43 2.27 16.91
N ALA A 201 11.29 1.79 17.39
CA ALA A 201 10.51 2.43 18.47
C ALA A 201 10.99 2.03 19.88
N GLY A 202 11.83 1.01 20.01
CA GLY A 202 12.41 0.53 21.28
C GLY A 202 13.80 1.01 21.47
#